data_08f7581e90fe37d379d06f04ef930495
#
_entry.id   08f7581e90fe37d379d06f04ef930495
#
_cell.length_a   1.000
_cell.length_b   1.000
_cell.length_c   1.000
_cell.angle_alpha   90.00
_cell.angle_beta   90.00
_cell.angle_gamma   90.00
#
_symmetry.space_group_name_H-M   'P 1'
#
loop_
_entity.id
_entity.type
_entity.pdbx_description
1 polymer ?
#
loop_
_entity_poly.entity_id
_entity_poly.type
_entity_poly.pdbx_seq_one_letter_code
_entity_poly.pdbx_strand_id
1 'polypeptide(L)'
;SVHNYAEDREKFLAWTKTIPRLLNNANVVEWNTDKHYLQELHARGMPIIETVWLEPEHKLSKHQVHTRFPAHGDFVVKPAVSSGSRDAGRYTANNAISRMNAIQHAYELLRDGRAVMVQRYVDSVDVRGETALIYLNGVLSHTVEKQAMLQGEEAGPDRVAPERVFAREATIAELRVGERARAAIHGYIKDRMGRDAQLLFCRIDVVEGEDGTPTV
;
A
#
# COMPACT_ATOMS: atom_id res chain seq x y z
N SER A 1 2.05 20.28 -0.25
CA SER A 1 1.65 19.38 0.83
C SER A 1 2.20 17.99 0.56
N VAL A 2 2.72 17.32 1.58
CA VAL A 2 3.26 15.94 1.48
C VAL A 2 2.19 14.95 0.99
N HIS A 3 0.91 15.28 1.14
CA HIS A 3 -0.20 14.44 0.69
C HIS A 3 -0.38 14.38 -0.84
N ASN A 4 0.28 15.25 -1.59
CA ASN A 4 0.11 15.33 -3.05
C ASN A 4 1.35 14.87 -3.82
N TYR A 5 2.30 14.19 -3.19
CA TYR A 5 3.53 13.76 -3.88
C TYR A 5 3.24 12.87 -5.11
N ALA A 6 2.12 12.14 -5.09
CA ALA A 6 1.75 11.26 -6.18
C ALA A 6 1.36 12.02 -7.48
N GLU A 7 1.00 13.31 -7.38
CA GLU A 7 0.67 14.15 -8.54
C GLU A 7 1.93 14.58 -9.31
N ASP A 8 3.04 14.79 -8.60
CA ASP A 8 4.33 15.16 -9.19
C ASP A 8 5.48 14.55 -8.38
N ARG A 9 5.58 13.21 -8.47
CA ARG A 9 6.57 12.44 -7.71
C ARG A 9 8.00 12.87 -8.03
N GLU A 10 8.30 13.20 -9.28
CA GLU A 10 9.65 13.59 -9.68
C GLU A 10 10.08 14.91 -9.00
N LYS A 11 9.22 15.92 -9.00
CA LYS A 11 9.50 17.18 -8.28
C LYS A 11 9.58 16.98 -6.77
N PHE A 12 8.71 16.14 -6.21
CA PHE A 12 8.79 15.82 -4.79
C PHE A 12 10.12 15.17 -4.44
N LEU A 13 10.57 14.17 -5.20
CA LEU A 13 11.85 13.51 -4.98
C LEU A 13 13.05 14.44 -5.22
N ALA A 14 12.99 15.28 -6.24
CA ALA A 14 14.01 16.30 -6.47
C ALA A 14 14.12 17.26 -5.26
N TRP A 15 12.97 17.70 -4.74
CA TRP A 15 12.93 18.54 -3.54
C TRP A 15 13.53 17.84 -2.32
N THR A 16 13.21 16.56 -2.06
CA THR A 16 13.77 15.83 -0.91
C THR A 16 15.29 15.78 -0.93
N LYS A 17 15.90 15.73 -2.10
CA LYS A 17 17.36 15.71 -2.29
C LYS A 17 18.02 17.06 -1.95
N THR A 18 17.25 18.15 -1.89
CA THR A 18 17.77 19.48 -1.49
C THR A 18 17.79 19.71 0.02
N ILE A 19 17.19 18.80 0.82
CA ILE A 19 17.07 18.94 2.26
C ILE A 19 18.33 18.40 2.95
N PRO A 20 19.18 19.25 3.57
CA PRO A 20 20.48 18.81 4.10
C PRO A 20 20.38 17.79 5.25
N ARG A 21 19.29 17.82 6.02
CA ARG A 21 19.05 16.96 7.19
C ARG A 21 17.69 16.30 7.13
N LEU A 22 17.41 15.61 6.05
CA LEU A 22 16.21 14.78 5.95
C LEU A 22 16.43 13.49 6.75
N LEU A 23 15.71 13.32 7.86
CA LEU A 23 15.96 12.26 8.84
C LEU A 23 15.56 10.87 8.30
N ASN A 24 14.41 10.75 7.64
CA ASN A 24 14.19 9.64 6.71
C ASN A 24 14.79 10.07 5.38
N ASN A 25 15.99 9.61 5.07
CA ASN A 25 16.76 10.14 3.95
C ASN A 25 16.04 10.02 2.59
N ALA A 26 16.47 10.81 1.60
CA ALA A 26 15.80 10.91 0.30
C ALA A 26 15.66 9.54 -0.42
N ASN A 27 16.63 8.63 -0.28
CA ASN A 27 16.57 7.30 -0.91
C ASN A 27 15.50 6.43 -0.26
N VAL A 28 15.30 6.53 1.06
CA VAL A 28 14.22 5.84 1.78
C VAL A 28 12.87 6.40 1.33
N VAL A 29 12.75 7.73 1.19
CA VAL A 29 11.54 8.37 0.70
C VAL A 29 11.23 7.94 -0.73
N GLU A 30 12.23 7.90 -1.61
CA GLU A 30 12.09 7.44 -2.99
C GLU A 30 11.56 6.00 -3.05
N TRP A 31 12.16 5.10 -2.28
CA TRP A 31 11.73 3.71 -2.17
C TRP A 31 10.30 3.60 -1.62
N ASN A 32 9.96 4.29 -0.54
CA ASN A 32 8.66 4.19 0.12
C ASN A 32 7.51 4.87 -0.62
N THR A 33 7.78 5.79 -1.56
CA THR A 33 6.75 6.43 -2.38
C THR A 33 6.21 5.53 -3.49
N ASP A 34 6.83 4.38 -3.74
CA ASP A 34 6.39 3.38 -4.71
C ASP A 34 6.12 2.05 -4.00
N LYS A 35 4.88 1.56 -4.08
CA LYS A 35 4.44 0.36 -3.34
C LYS A 35 5.09 -0.95 -3.79
N HIS A 36 5.92 -0.94 -4.84
CA HIS A 36 6.77 -2.08 -5.18
C HIS A 36 7.69 -2.49 -4.03
N TYR A 37 7.92 -1.63 -3.03
CA TYR A 37 8.63 -2.00 -1.81
C TYR A 37 8.02 -3.22 -1.11
N LEU A 38 6.73 -3.50 -1.32
CA LEU A 38 6.07 -4.70 -0.79
C LEU A 38 6.66 -5.99 -1.34
N GLN A 39 7.09 -6.01 -2.62
CA GLN A 39 7.78 -7.18 -3.20
C GLN A 39 9.12 -7.43 -2.50
N GLU A 40 9.86 -6.37 -2.19
CA GLU A 40 11.13 -6.46 -1.48
C GLU A 40 10.96 -6.97 -0.04
N LEU A 41 9.88 -6.51 0.64
CA LEU A 41 9.54 -6.99 1.97
C LEU A 41 9.08 -8.45 1.93
N HIS A 42 8.30 -8.83 0.93
CA HIS A 42 7.88 -10.22 0.73
C HIS A 42 9.08 -11.14 0.51
N ALA A 43 10.03 -10.75 -0.33
CA ALA A 43 11.28 -11.49 -0.55
C ALA A 43 12.12 -11.66 0.74
N ARG A 44 11.87 -10.81 1.76
CA ARG A 44 12.47 -10.92 3.10
C ARG A 44 11.59 -11.68 4.11
N GLY A 45 10.58 -12.39 3.61
CA GLY A 45 9.70 -13.25 4.41
C GLY A 45 8.58 -12.51 5.16
N MET A 46 8.26 -11.28 4.75
CA MET A 46 7.09 -10.59 5.31
C MET A 46 5.81 -11.12 4.70
N PRO A 47 4.78 -11.40 5.53
CA PRO A 47 3.44 -11.65 5.02
C PRO A 47 2.88 -10.35 4.45
N ILE A 48 2.56 -10.37 3.15
CA ILE A 48 1.89 -9.26 2.46
C ILE A 48 0.60 -9.77 1.83
N ILE A 49 -0.34 -8.87 1.58
CA ILE A 49 -1.53 -9.20 0.79
C ILE A 49 -1.07 -9.56 -0.63
N GLU A 50 -1.53 -10.71 -1.13
CA GLU A 50 -1.21 -11.16 -2.49
C GLU A 50 -1.58 -10.07 -3.50
N THR A 51 -0.61 -9.69 -4.31
CA THR A 51 -0.72 -8.58 -5.27
C THR A 51 -0.31 -9.01 -6.66
N VAL A 52 -1.19 -8.81 -7.62
CA VAL A 52 -0.85 -8.89 -9.05
C VAL A 52 -0.42 -7.50 -9.51
N TRP A 53 0.78 -7.42 -10.07
CA TRP A 53 1.36 -6.19 -10.58
C TRP A 53 1.17 -6.09 -12.09
N LEU A 54 0.65 -4.98 -12.56
CA LEU A 54 0.48 -4.70 -13.99
C LEU A 54 1.35 -3.50 -14.33
N GLU A 55 2.33 -3.73 -15.20
CA GLU A 55 3.30 -2.72 -15.60
C GLU A 55 2.91 -2.09 -16.93
N PRO A 56 3.00 -0.74 -17.08
CA PRO A 56 2.64 -0.06 -18.32
C PRO A 56 3.51 -0.46 -19.50
N GLU A 57 4.77 -0.86 -19.26
CA GLU A 57 5.70 -1.32 -20.28
C GLU A 57 5.22 -2.59 -21.00
N HIS A 58 4.42 -3.41 -20.34
CA HIS A 58 3.88 -4.64 -20.92
C HIS A 58 2.79 -4.38 -21.97
N LYS A 59 2.28 -3.14 -22.08
CA LYS A 59 1.25 -2.72 -23.06
C LYS A 59 0.07 -3.69 -23.14
N LEU A 60 -0.44 -4.09 -21.98
CA LEU A 60 -1.49 -5.08 -21.86
C LEU A 60 -2.79 -4.61 -22.52
N SER A 61 -3.42 -5.49 -23.31
CA SER A 61 -4.78 -5.27 -23.79
C SER A 61 -5.79 -5.40 -22.64
N LYS A 62 -7.01 -4.85 -22.81
CA LYS A 62 -8.09 -5.01 -21.81
C LYS A 62 -8.38 -6.47 -21.49
N HIS A 63 -8.30 -7.37 -22.47
CA HIS A 63 -8.48 -8.80 -22.25
C HIS A 63 -7.37 -9.37 -21.37
N GLN A 64 -6.12 -9.00 -21.61
CA GLN A 64 -4.99 -9.44 -20.77
C GLN A 64 -5.05 -8.85 -19.36
N VAL A 65 -5.54 -7.64 -19.17
CA VAL A 65 -5.83 -7.06 -17.84
C VAL A 65 -6.91 -7.90 -17.14
N HIS A 66 -8.02 -8.19 -17.83
CA HIS A 66 -9.12 -9.00 -17.32
C HIS A 66 -8.67 -10.37 -16.79
N THR A 67 -7.79 -11.05 -17.50
CA THR A 67 -7.32 -12.39 -17.12
C THR A 67 -6.44 -12.41 -15.86
N ARG A 68 -6.01 -11.26 -15.39
CA ARG A 68 -5.18 -11.11 -14.18
C ARG A 68 -5.98 -10.75 -12.92
N PHE A 69 -7.27 -10.52 -13.08
CA PHE A 69 -8.15 -10.21 -11.94
C PHE A 69 -8.58 -11.47 -11.22
N PRO A 70 -8.87 -11.41 -9.91
CA PRO A 70 -9.43 -12.51 -9.16
C PRO A 70 -10.70 -13.07 -9.82
N ALA A 71 -10.90 -14.38 -9.72
CA ALA A 71 -12.07 -15.03 -10.31
C ALA A 71 -13.33 -14.82 -9.48
N HIS A 72 -13.21 -14.56 -8.17
CA HIS A 72 -14.32 -14.41 -7.23
C HIS A 72 -13.94 -13.48 -6.08
N GLY A 73 -14.94 -13.02 -5.33
CA GLY A 73 -14.80 -12.10 -4.21
C GLY A 73 -14.54 -10.66 -4.62
N ASP A 74 -14.32 -9.82 -3.65
CA ASP A 74 -13.96 -8.43 -3.86
C ASP A 74 -12.45 -8.24 -4.04
N PHE A 75 -12.08 -7.23 -4.80
CA PHE A 75 -10.68 -6.87 -5.02
C PHE A 75 -10.52 -5.36 -5.22
N VAL A 76 -9.31 -4.89 -5.00
CA VAL A 76 -8.93 -3.48 -5.15
C VAL A 76 -8.02 -3.32 -6.35
N VAL A 77 -8.31 -2.29 -7.15
CA VAL A 77 -7.42 -1.77 -8.19
C VAL A 77 -6.91 -0.42 -7.73
N LYS A 78 -5.60 -0.26 -7.68
CA LYS A 78 -4.96 1.00 -7.25
C LYS A 78 -3.60 1.21 -7.91
N PRO A 79 -3.15 2.46 -8.11
CA PRO A 79 -1.81 2.68 -8.64
C PRO A 79 -0.72 2.38 -7.60
N ALA A 80 0.44 1.94 -8.07
CA ALA A 80 1.61 1.67 -7.22
C ALA A 80 2.10 2.95 -6.51
N VAL A 81 2.03 4.08 -7.18
CA VAL A 81 2.34 5.41 -6.64
C VAL A 81 1.06 6.16 -6.37
N SER A 82 0.64 6.22 -5.11
CA SER A 82 -0.53 7.00 -4.67
C SER A 82 -0.53 7.17 -3.16
N SER A 83 -1.33 8.12 -2.66
CA SER A 83 -1.57 8.37 -1.24
C SER A 83 -3.04 8.70 -0.99
N GLY A 84 -3.54 8.41 0.23
CA GLY A 84 -4.90 8.76 0.65
C GLY A 84 -5.98 8.08 -0.18
N SER A 85 -5.79 6.83 -0.59
CA SER A 85 -6.69 6.04 -1.45
C SER A 85 -7.07 6.70 -2.78
N ARG A 86 -6.31 7.71 -3.21
CA ARG A 86 -6.54 8.36 -4.50
C ARG A 86 -6.36 7.36 -5.62
N ASP A 87 -7.30 7.36 -6.56
CA ASP A 87 -7.36 6.43 -7.68
C ASP A 87 -7.35 4.95 -7.24
N ALA A 88 -7.86 4.65 -6.04
CA ALA A 88 -8.10 3.29 -5.59
C ALA A 88 -9.60 2.97 -5.68
N GLY A 89 -9.95 1.82 -6.23
CA GLY A 89 -11.33 1.36 -6.33
C GLY A 89 -11.49 -0.07 -5.86
N ARG A 90 -12.59 -0.37 -5.15
CA ARG A 90 -13.02 -1.71 -4.78
C ARG A 90 -14.03 -2.22 -5.79
N TYR A 91 -13.89 -3.44 -6.22
CA TYR A 91 -14.70 -4.07 -7.26
C TYR A 91 -15.04 -5.50 -6.90
N THR A 92 -16.18 -5.99 -7.40
CA THR A 92 -16.67 -7.35 -7.17
C THR A 92 -16.47 -8.22 -8.42
N ALA A 93 -15.73 -9.30 -8.27
CA ALA A 93 -15.35 -10.17 -9.40
C ALA A 93 -16.55 -10.86 -10.08
N ASN A 94 -17.58 -11.23 -9.30
CA ASN A 94 -18.76 -11.93 -9.78
C ASN A 94 -19.83 -11.00 -10.36
N ASN A 95 -19.64 -9.68 -10.28
CA ASN A 95 -20.53 -8.70 -10.88
C ASN A 95 -19.91 -8.21 -12.20
N ALA A 96 -20.60 -8.47 -13.31
CA ALA A 96 -20.09 -8.17 -14.66
C ALA A 96 -19.84 -6.66 -14.87
N ILE A 97 -20.69 -5.80 -14.33
CA ILE A 97 -20.57 -4.34 -14.45
C ILE A 97 -19.37 -3.87 -13.61
N SER A 98 -19.27 -4.29 -12.35
CA SER A 98 -18.18 -3.97 -11.46
C SER A 98 -16.84 -4.41 -12.05
N ARG A 99 -16.78 -5.65 -12.59
CA ARG A 99 -15.60 -6.18 -13.25
C ARG A 99 -15.19 -5.38 -14.50
N MET A 100 -16.16 -4.96 -15.29
CA MET A 100 -15.91 -4.14 -16.48
C MET A 100 -15.36 -2.75 -16.09
N ASN A 101 -15.89 -2.14 -15.04
CA ASN A 101 -15.39 -0.89 -14.49
C ASN A 101 -13.96 -1.03 -13.97
N ALA A 102 -13.63 -2.15 -13.29
CA ALA A 102 -12.28 -2.45 -12.85
C ALA A 102 -11.29 -2.57 -14.01
N ILE A 103 -11.69 -3.23 -15.12
CA ILE A 103 -10.86 -3.35 -16.32
C ILE A 103 -10.59 -1.96 -16.92
N GLN A 104 -11.62 -1.13 -17.03
CA GLN A 104 -11.50 0.21 -17.56
C GLN A 104 -10.55 1.05 -16.69
N HIS A 105 -10.75 1.03 -15.37
CA HIS A 105 -9.92 1.74 -14.41
C HIS A 105 -8.43 1.33 -14.50
N ALA A 106 -8.14 0.03 -14.43
CA ALA A 106 -6.76 -0.46 -14.54
C ALA A 106 -6.13 -0.11 -15.91
N TYR A 107 -6.91 -0.23 -16.98
CA TYR A 107 -6.44 0.08 -18.33
C TYR A 107 -6.12 1.58 -18.51
N GLU A 108 -6.92 2.48 -17.94
CA GLU A 108 -6.66 3.93 -17.95
C GLU A 108 -5.39 4.27 -17.19
N LEU A 109 -5.19 3.72 -15.99
CA LEU A 109 -3.96 3.91 -15.22
C LEU A 109 -2.73 3.45 -16.00
N LEU A 110 -2.78 2.27 -16.62
CA LEU A 110 -1.68 1.75 -17.44
C LEU A 110 -1.39 2.62 -18.67
N ARG A 111 -2.44 3.10 -19.34
CA ARG A 111 -2.32 4.00 -20.49
C ARG A 111 -1.67 5.33 -20.10
N ASP A 112 -1.91 5.80 -18.89
CA ASP A 112 -1.32 7.00 -18.32
C ASP A 112 0.11 6.77 -17.77
N GLY A 113 0.70 5.58 -18.06
CA GLY A 113 2.06 5.22 -17.65
C GLY A 113 2.21 4.85 -16.19
N ARG A 114 1.12 4.52 -15.51
CA ARG A 114 1.11 4.19 -14.07
C ARG A 114 1.04 2.68 -13.85
N ALA A 115 1.96 2.12 -13.06
CA ALA A 115 1.89 0.74 -12.62
C ALA A 115 0.68 0.52 -11.69
N VAL A 116 0.02 -0.62 -11.84
CA VAL A 116 -1.23 -0.95 -11.15
C VAL A 116 -1.07 -2.16 -10.26
N MET A 117 -1.59 -2.07 -9.05
CA MET A 117 -1.75 -3.16 -8.10
C MET A 117 -3.18 -3.67 -8.16
N VAL A 118 -3.33 -4.99 -8.28
CA VAL A 118 -4.60 -5.69 -8.11
C VAL A 118 -4.45 -6.60 -6.90
N GLN A 119 -5.24 -6.34 -5.85
CA GLN A 119 -5.19 -7.07 -4.59
C GLN A 119 -6.56 -7.63 -4.24
N ARG A 120 -6.64 -8.85 -3.68
CA ARG A 120 -7.86 -9.30 -3.03
C ARG A 120 -8.24 -8.33 -1.92
N TYR A 121 -9.54 -8.04 -1.81
CA TYR A 121 -10.02 -7.28 -0.67
C TYR A 121 -10.07 -8.19 0.56
N VAL A 122 -9.61 -7.67 1.67
CA VAL A 122 -9.60 -8.39 2.94
C VAL A 122 -10.79 -7.91 3.76
N ASP A 123 -11.85 -8.74 3.83
CA ASP A 123 -13.14 -8.38 4.43
C ASP A 123 -13.05 -7.98 5.91
N SER A 124 -12.03 -8.46 6.63
CA SER A 124 -11.78 -8.07 8.02
C SER A 124 -11.58 -6.56 8.20
N VAL A 125 -11.10 -5.86 7.14
CA VAL A 125 -10.89 -4.41 7.14
C VAL A 125 -12.20 -3.65 7.32
N ASP A 126 -13.31 -4.14 6.78
CA ASP A 126 -14.64 -3.51 6.94
C ASP A 126 -15.14 -3.55 8.38
N VAL A 127 -14.73 -4.57 9.15
CA VAL A 127 -15.21 -4.83 10.52
C VAL A 127 -14.22 -4.33 11.57
N ARG A 128 -12.93 -4.53 11.34
CA ARG A 128 -11.86 -4.30 12.33
C ARG A 128 -10.94 -3.14 11.97
N GLY A 129 -11.04 -2.61 10.73
CA GLY A 129 -10.10 -1.63 10.23
C GLY A 129 -8.70 -2.20 10.02
N GLU A 130 -7.74 -1.30 9.89
CA GLU A 130 -6.31 -1.58 9.83
C GLU A 130 -5.68 -1.14 11.16
N THR A 131 -4.73 -1.91 11.69
CA THR A 131 -3.93 -1.50 12.85
C THR A 131 -2.65 -0.83 12.34
N ALA A 132 -2.48 0.46 12.59
CA ALA A 132 -1.26 1.17 12.30
C ALA A 132 -0.33 1.19 13.51
N LEU A 133 0.87 0.63 13.36
CA LEU A 133 1.93 0.61 14.35
C LEU A 133 2.88 1.77 14.05
N ILE A 134 2.96 2.74 14.95
CA ILE A 134 3.77 3.95 14.78
C ILE A 134 5.07 3.83 15.57
N TYR A 135 6.18 3.87 14.85
CA TYR A 135 7.52 3.85 15.41
C TYR A 135 8.18 5.21 15.27
N LEU A 136 8.72 5.71 16.36
CA LEU A 136 9.53 6.93 16.40
C LEU A 136 10.94 6.56 16.81
N ASN A 137 11.91 6.93 15.99
CA ASN A 137 13.31 6.63 16.22
C ASN A 137 13.57 5.12 16.52
N GLY A 138 12.84 4.24 15.80
CA GLY A 138 12.95 2.78 15.92
C GLY A 138 12.24 2.16 17.13
N VAL A 139 11.58 2.95 17.97
CA VAL A 139 10.82 2.48 19.14
C VAL A 139 9.33 2.61 18.88
N LEU A 140 8.55 1.58 19.22
CA LEU A 140 7.09 1.66 19.15
C LEU A 140 6.59 2.79 20.07
N SER A 141 5.91 3.76 19.48
CA SER A 141 5.33 4.90 20.20
C SER A 141 3.89 4.61 20.61
N HIS A 142 3.06 4.29 19.65
CA HIS A 142 1.63 4.03 19.87
C HIS A 142 1.04 3.26 18.67
N THR A 143 -0.20 2.81 18.86
CA THR A 143 -0.96 2.12 17.82
C THR A 143 -2.33 2.77 17.65
N VAL A 144 -2.84 2.75 16.45
CA VAL A 144 -4.16 3.30 16.12
C VAL A 144 -4.90 2.37 15.16
N GLU A 145 -6.23 2.43 15.22
CA GLU A 145 -7.10 1.83 14.22
C GLU A 145 -7.41 2.84 13.12
N LYS A 146 -7.30 2.42 11.88
CA LYS A 146 -7.75 3.15 10.70
C LYS A 146 -8.96 2.43 10.13
N GLN A 147 -10.07 3.13 9.99
CA GLN A 147 -11.25 2.55 9.37
C GLN A 147 -11.06 2.36 7.87
N ALA A 148 -11.77 1.36 7.32
CA ALA A 148 -11.79 1.12 5.88
C ALA A 148 -12.21 2.38 5.09
N MET A 149 -11.38 2.76 4.12
CA MET A 149 -11.67 3.89 3.23
C MET A 149 -12.51 3.48 2.02
N LEU A 150 -12.42 2.22 1.60
CA LEU A 150 -13.12 1.65 0.45
C LEU A 150 -14.29 0.77 0.92
N GLN A 151 -15.24 1.35 1.66
CA GLN A 151 -16.40 0.63 2.15
C GLN A 151 -17.45 0.45 1.06
N GLY A 152 -17.97 -0.78 0.94
CA GLY A 152 -19.05 -1.14 0.04
C GLY A 152 -18.63 -1.40 -1.41
N GLU A 153 -19.52 -2.02 -2.16
CA GLU A 153 -19.29 -2.50 -3.53
C GLU A 153 -19.11 -1.38 -4.57
N GLU A 154 -19.50 -0.14 -4.22
CA GLU A 154 -19.46 1.01 -5.13
C GLU A 154 -18.31 1.98 -4.87
N ALA A 155 -17.28 1.57 -4.13
CA ALA A 155 -16.12 2.41 -3.85
C ALA A 155 -15.21 2.50 -5.09
N GLY A 156 -15.59 3.35 -6.03
CA GLY A 156 -14.79 3.66 -7.21
C GLY A 156 -13.69 4.70 -6.94
N PRO A 157 -12.84 4.97 -7.94
CA PRO A 157 -11.66 5.84 -7.80
C PRO A 157 -12.01 7.30 -7.44
N ASP A 158 -13.20 7.75 -7.75
CA ASP A 158 -13.66 9.13 -7.48
C ASP A 158 -14.20 9.31 -6.05
N ARG A 159 -14.33 8.23 -5.29
CA ARG A 159 -14.83 8.26 -3.90
C ARG A 159 -13.67 8.26 -2.91
N VAL A 160 -13.28 9.43 -2.46
CA VAL A 160 -12.30 9.60 -1.36
C VAL A 160 -13.07 9.82 -0.06
N ALA A 161 -13.05 8.84 0.84
CA ALA A 161 -13.51 9.02 2.21
C ALA A 161 -12.38 9.61 3.07
N PRO A 162 -12.68 10.51 4.02
CA PRO A 162 -11.68 10.97 4.96
C PRO A 162 -11.20 9.80 5.85
N GLU A 163 -9.90 9.69 6.05
CA GLU A 163 -9.32 8.70 6.96
C GLU A 163 -9.82 8.97 8.39
N ARG A 164 -10.43 7.97 8.99
CA ARG A 164 -10.87 8.02 10.40
C ARG A 164 -9.93 7.15 11.22
N VAL A 165 -9.38 7.76 12.26
CA VAL A 165 -8.37 7.15 13.13
C VAL A 165 -8.87 7.13 14.58
N PHE A 166 -8.73 6.00 15.26
CA PHE A 166 -9.13 5.81 16.64
C PHE A 166 -7.98 5.21 17.46
N ALA A 167 -7.98 5.48 18.75
CA ALA A 167 -7.04 4.83 19.66
C ALA A 167 -7.34 3.31 19.70
N ARG A 168 -6.29 2.49 19.57
CA ARG A 168 -6.38 1.03 19.64
C ARG A 168 -5.10 0.46 20.20
N GLU A 169 -5.21 -0.55 21.06
CA GLU A 169 -4.08 -1.36 21.45
C GLU A 169 -3.91 -2.53 20.47
N ALA A 170 -2.69 -2.66 19.93
CA ALA A 170 -2.38 -3.76 19.03
C ALA A 170 -2.27 -5.08 19.82
N THR A 171 -2.68 -6.17 19.20
CA THR A 171 -2.48 -7.52 19.72
C THR A 171 -1.00 -7.91 19.68
N ILE A 172 -0.63 -8.92 20.50
CA ILE A 172 0.73 -9.47 20.51
C ILE A 172 1.14 -9.98 19.10
N ALA A 173 0.19 -10.54 18.34
CA ALA A 173 0.43 -11.03 16.99
C ALA A 173 0.75 -9.88 16.01
N GLU A 174 -0.01 -8.79 16.07
CA GLU A 174 0.24 -7.57 15.25
C GLU A 174 1.58 -6.93 15.61
N LEU A 175 1.91 -6.84 16.92
CA LEU A 175 3.20 -6.32 17.38
C LEU A 175 4.37 -7.16 16.84
N ARG A 176 4.26 -8.49 16.84
CA ARG A 176 5.29 -9.38 16.27
C ARG A 176 5.48 -9.16 14.78
N VAL A 177 4.39 -9.00 14.02
CA VAL A 177 4.48 -8.68 12.57
C VAL A 177 5.11 -7.30 12.37
N GLY A 178 4.73 -6.31 13.16
CA GLY A 178 5.32 -4.98 13.13
C GLY A 178 6.84 -4.99 13.36
N GLU A 179 7.31 -5.72 14.39
CA GLU A 179 8.74 -5.85 14.66
C GLU A 179 9.50 -6.58 13.53
N ARG A 180 8.90 -7.63 12.95
CA ARG A 180 9.48 -8.30 11.78
C ARG A 180 9.57 -7.37 10.58
N ALA A 181 8.51 -6.59 10.31
CA ALA A 181 8.49 -5.62 9.22
C ALA A 181 9.56 -4.54 9.43
N ARG A 182 9.67 -4.01 10.65
CA ARG A 182 10.72 -3.04 11.01
C ARG A 182 12.13 -3.60 10.77
N ALA A 183 12.37 -4.86 11.17
CA ALA A 183 13.64 -5.52 10.94
C ALA A 183 13.91 -5.75 9.43
N ALA A 184 12.90 -6.15 8.66
CA ALA A 184 13.02 -6.32 7.21
C ALA A 184 13.33 -5.00 6.49
N ILE A 185 12.65 -3.91 6.88
CA ILE A 185 12.88 -2.55 6.37
C ILE A 185 14.32 -2.11 6.68
N HIS A 186 14.76 -2.29 7.93
CA HIS A 186 16.11 -1.94 8.35
C HIS A 186 17.17 -2.74 7.57
N GLY A 187 16.97 -4.05 7.43
CA GLY A 187 17.85 -4.91 6.63
C GLY A 187 17.93 -4.47 5.17
N TYR A 188 16.77 -4.15 4.55
CA TYR A 188 16.76 -3.63 3.18
C TYR A 188 17.54 -2.33 3.03
N ILE A 189 17.34 -1.37 3.95
CA ILE A 189 18.04 -0.09 3.93
C ILE A 189 19.55 -0.30 4.09
N LYS A 190 19.96 -1.18 5.00
CA LYS A 190 21.38 -1.53 5.22
C LYS A 190 22.01 -2.10 3.95
N ASP A 191 21.36 -3.07 3.31
CA ASP A 191 21.88 -3.73 2.11
C ASP A 191 21.97 -2.77 0.92
N ARG A 192 20.98 -1.89 0.76
CA ARG A 192 20.92 -0.95 -0.36
C ARG A 192 21.76 0.31 -0.18
N MET A 193 21.92 0.78 1.05
CA MET A 193 22.56 2.06 1.34
C MET A 193 23.94 1.89 2.02
N GLY A 194 24.34 0.65 2.32
CA GLY A 194 25.63 0.32 2.90
C GLY A 194 25.86 0.86 4.32
N ARG A 195 24.79 1.28 5.00
CA ARG A 195 24.87 1.83 6.35
C ARG A 195 23.60 1.54 7.15
N ASP A 196 23.74 1.46 8.46
CA ASP A 196 22.61 1.45 9.37
C ASP A 196 21.92 2.81 9.33
N ALA A 197 20.67 2.84 8.89
CA ALA A 197 19.85 4.04 8.89
C ALA A 197 18.61 3.79 9.73
N GLN A 198 18.59 4.33 10.94
CA GLN A 198 17.41 4.31 11.79
C GLN A 198 16.42 5.34 11.26
N LEU A 199 15.18 4.91 11.04
CA LEU A 199 14.11 5.80 10.61
C LEU A 199 13.63 6.63 11.79
N LEU A 200 13.51 7.95 11.59
CA LEU A 200 12.85 8.80 12.58
C LEU A 200 11.39 8.43 12.75
N PHE A 201 10.70 8.19 11.64
CA PHE A 201 9.30 7.82 11.59
C PHE A 201 9.12 6.60 10.69
N CYS A 202 8.40 5.62 11.19
CA CYS A 202 7.94 4.48 10.41
C CYS A 202 6.53 4.12 10.86
N ARG A 203 5.60 3.95 9.91
CA ARG A 203 4.27 3.41 10.16
C ARG A 203 4.13 2.09 9.42
N ILE A 204 3.69 1.08 10.13
CA ILE A 204 3.42 -0.25 9.59
C ILE A 204 1.93 -0.49 9.76
N ASP A 205 1.21 -0.57 8.65
CA ASP A 205 -0.21 -0.84 8.62
C ASP A 205 -0.39 -2.36 8.49
N VAL A 206 -1.18 -2.94 9.41
CA VAL A 206 -1.40 -4.39 9.52
C VAL A 206 -2.89 -4.66 9.45
N VAL A 207 -3.27 -5.66 8.68
CA VAL A 207 -4.65 -6.16 8.57
C VAL A 207 -4.70 -7.63 9.01
N GLU A 208 -5.86 -8.12 9.38
CA GLU A 208 -6.09 -9.54 9.61
C GLU A 208 -6.35 -10.22 8.26
N GLY A 209 -5.43 -11.06 7.79
CA GLY A 209 -5.56 -11.83 6.56
C GLY A 209 -6.73 -12.83 6.57
N GLU A 210 -7.00 -13.47 5.43
CA GLU A 210 -8.10 -14.44 5.29
C GLU A 210 -7.97 -15.63 6.25
N ASP A 211 -6.76 -16.00 6.62
CA ASP A 211 -6.45 -17.08 7.58
C ASP A 211 -6.42 -16.61 9.05
N GLY A 212 -6.79 -15.37 9.32
CA GLY A 212 -6.75 -14.77 10.64
C GLY A 212 -5.35 -14.33 11.09
N THR A 213 -4.32 -14.44 10.24
CA THR A 213 -2.97 -13.98 10.58
C THR A 213 -2.75 -12.51 10.22
N PRO A 214 -2.06 -11.74 11.08
CA PRO A 214 -1.73 -10.36 10.76
C PRO A 214 -0.79 -10.27 9.55
N THR A 215 -1.13 -9.40 8.60
CA THR A 215 -0.47 -9.23 7.30
C THR A 215 -0.25 -7.73 7.01
N VAL A 216 0.85 -7.37 6.35
CA VAL A 216 1.21 -5.99 5.97
C VAL A 216 0.65 -5.61 4.59
#